data_de63d3ac8d77fb25d67a4ea96897ae5c
#
_entry.id   de63d3ac8d77fb25d67a4ea96897ae5c
#
_cell.length_a   1.000
_cell.length_b   1.000
_cell.length_c   1.000
_cell.angle_alpha   90.00
_cell.angle_beta   90.00
_cell.angle_gamma   90.00
#
_symmetry.space_group_name_H-M   'P 1'
#
loop_
_entity.id
_entity.type
_entity.pdbx_description
1 polymer ?
#
loop_
_entity_poly.entity_id
_entity_poly.type
_entity_poly.pdbx_seq_one_letter_code
_entity_poly.pdbx_strand_id
1 'polypeptide(L)'
;MNRQAFNIEVPTALFQSVNAIAVMLAGVVLAWLASPESRGNSTLRVWLKFAFGLLLMACGFMLLAFDARHAAAGGQASMAVMISGLALMGFAELFIDPVAIAQITRLKMSGVLTGIYMLATGAVANWLAGVVAQQTTESQISGMAIAAYQRFFSQMGEWTLACVAIIVVLAFATRFLFSTPTNMIQESND
;
A
#
# COMPACT_ATOMS: atom_id res chain seq x y z
N MET A 1 -12.79 19.89 -10.45
CA MET A 1 -11.66 19.18 -11.08
C MET A 1 -11.75 19.38 -12.59
N ASN A 2 -10.73 19.97 -13.22
CA ASN A 2 -10.71 20.11 -14.67
C ASN A 2 -10.35 18.75 -15.30
N ARG A 3 -11.34 18.07 -15.89
CA ARG A 3 -11.17 16.75 -16.52
C ARG A 3 -10.79 16.83 -17.99
N GLN A 4 -10.46 18.01 -18.48
CA GLN A 4 -10.09 18.22 -19.87
C GLN A 4 -8.58 17.96 -20.03
N ALA A 5 -8.22 16.84 -20.60
CA ALA A 5 -6.89 16.58 -21.13
C ALA A 5 -7.00 16.54 -22.66
N PHE A 6 -6.22 17.36 -23.35
CA PHE A 6 -6.22 17.42 -24.82
C PHE A 6 -7.61 17.69 -25.45
N ASN A 7 -8.45 18.53 -24.84
CA ASN A 7 -9.83 18.80 -25.28
C ASN A 7 -10.80 17.60 -25.23
N ILE A 8 -10.45 16.53 -24.51
CA ILE A 8 -11.30 15.34 -24.33
C ILE A 8 -11.64 15.23 -22.84
N GLU A 9 -12.92 15.01 -22.53
CA GLU A 9 -13.35 14.72 -21.16
C GLU A 9 -12.90 13.30 -20.77
N VAL A 10 -11.99 13.21 -19.78
CA VAL A 10 -11.46 11.92 -19.32
C VAL A 10 -12.50 11.21 -18.44
N PRO A 11 -13.02 10.04 -18.85
CA PRO A 11 -13.95 9.27 -18.05
C PRO A 11 -13.32 8.83 -16.71
N THR A 12 -14.12 8.86 -15.64
CA THR A 12 -13.66 8.43 -14.30
C THR A 12 -13.13 7.00 -14.27
N ALA A 13 -13.64 6.11 -15.12
CA ALA A 13 -13.18 4.73 -15.25
C ALA A 13 -11.71 4.61 -15.68
N LEU A 14 -11.18 5.59 -16.43
CA LEU A 14 -9.76 5.58 -16.83
C LEU A 14 -8.82 5.77 -15.64
N PHE A 15 -9.23 6.49 -14.59
CA PHE A 15 -8.40 6.63 -13.38
C PHE A 15 -8.23 5.32 -12.62
N GLN A 16 -9.24 4.46 -12.64
CA GLN A 16 -9.13 3.12 -12.06
C GLN A 16 -8.14 2.24 -12.83
N SER A 17 -8.04 2.43 -14.15
CA SER A 17 -7.06 1.71 -14.98
C SER A 17 -5.62 2.16 -14.74
N VAL A 18 -5.38 3.38 -14.26
CA VAL A 18 -4.03 3.91 -13.98
C VAL A 18 -3.31 3.03 -12.96
N ASN A 19 -4.00 2.65 -11.87
CA ASN A 19 -3.41 1.75 -10.87
C ASN A 19 -3.01 0.41 -11.50
N ALA A 20 -3.92 -0.24 -12.24
CA ALA A 20 -3.66 -1.52 -12.89
C ALA A 20 -2.49 -1.45 -13.89
N ILE A 21 -2.42 -0.39 -14.69
CA ILE A 21 -1.32 -0.16 -15.65
C ILE A 21 0.00 0.05 -14.88
N ALA A 22 -0.01 0.83 -13.79
CA ALA A 22 1.17 1.06 -12.97
C ALA A 22 1.69 -0.25 -12.36
N VAL A 23 0.80 -1.10 -11.83
CA VAL A 23 1.14 -2.44 -11.32
C VAL A 23 1.77 -3.31 -12.41
N MET A 24 1.17 -3.36 -13.60
CA MET A 24 1.70 -4.15 -14.72
C MET A 24 3.10 -3.69 -15.14
N LEU A 25 3.27 -2.40 -15.39
CA LEU A 25 4.56 -1.84 -15.84
C LEU A 25 5.63 -2.02 -14.78
N ALA A 26 5.32 -1.72 -13.53
CA ALA A 26 6.24 -1.88 -12.43
C ALA A 26 6.59 -3.36 -12.19
N GLY A 27 5.64 -4.28 -12.34
CA GLY A 27 5.89 -5.72 -12.23
C GLY A 27 6.89 -6.21 -13.26
N VAL A 28 6.76 -5.78 -14.52
CA VAL A 28 7.71 -6.10 -15.59
C VAL A 28 9.09 -5.53 -15.29
N VAL A 29 9.19 -4.25 -14.88
CA VAL A 29 10.46 -3.61 -14.53
C VAL A 29 11.13 -4.31 -13.34
N LEU A 30 10.39 -4.61 -12.28
CA LEU A 30 10.92 -5.30 -11.11
C LEU A 30 11.34 -6.75 -11.43
N ALA A 31 10.60 -7.45 -12.28
CA ALA A 31 10.98 -8.79 -12.74
C ALA A 31 12.27 -8.76 -13.56
N TRP A 32 12.47 -7.73 -14.36
CA TRP A 32 13.69 -7.54 -15.16
C TRP A 32 14.90 -7.14 -14.29
N LEU A 33 14.67 -6.32 -13.25
CA LEU A 33 15.69 -5.89 -12.29
C LEU A 33 16.02 -6.94 -11.23
N ALA A 34 15.15 -7.95 -11.03
CA ALA A 34 15.34 -8.99 -10.04
C ALA A 34 16.45 -9.95 -10.45
N SER A 35 17.67 -9.70 -9.95
CA SER A 35 18.80 -10.61 -10.11
C SER A 35 18.54 -11.93 -9.39
N PRO A 36 18.89 -13.09 -10.00
CA PRO A 36 18.68 -14.43 -9.38
C PRO A 36 19.44 -14.63 -8.07
N GLU A 37 20.49 -13.86 -7.85
CA GLU A 37 21.42 -14.00 -6.70
C GLU A 37 20.87 -13.47 -5.36
N SER A 38 19.75 -12.76 -5.35
CA SER A 38 19.18 -12.21 -4.10
C SER A 38 18.38 -13.24 -3.29
N ARG A 39 18.73 -14.52 -3.34
CA ARG A 39 18.07 -15.62 -2.59
C ARG A 39 18.39 -15.69 -1.10
N GLY A 40 19.08 -14.73 -0.53
CA GLY A 40 19.34 -14.68 0.90
C GLY A 40 18.06 -14.42 1.70
N ASN A 41 17.54 -15.45 2.32
CA ASN A 41 16.36 -15.48 3.19
C ASN A 41 16.61 -14.80 4.55
N SER A 42 16.92 -13.51 4.58
CA SER A 42 16.90 -12.82 5.86
C SER A 42 15.47 -12.34 6.11
N THR A 43 14.86 -12.84 7.18
CA THR A 43 13.53 -12.42 7.67
C THR A 43 13.41 -10.90 7.70
N LEU A 44 14.48 -10.21 8.08
CA LEU A 44 14.56 -8.75 8.07
C LEU A 44 14.30 -8.14 6.69
N ARG A 45 14.84 -8.75 5.60
CA ARG A 45 14.61 -8.23 4.24
C ARG A 45 13.14 -8.32 3.83
N VAL A 46 12.44 -9.36 4.27
CA VAL A 46 11.01 -9.52 4.02
C VAL A 46 10.22 -8.40 4.72
N TRP A 47 10.49 -8.16 6.01
CA TRP A 47 9.86 -7.10 6.77
C TRP A 47 10.14 -5.71 6.18
N LEU A 48 11.37 -5.45 5.77
CA LEU A 48 11.75 -4.17 5.16
C LEU A 48 11.09 -3.96 3.79
N LYS A 49 10.96 -4.99 2.96
CA LYS A 49 10.22 -4.89 1.69
C LYS A 49 8.75 -4.56 1.93
N PHE A 50 8.14 -5.23 2.91
CA PHE A 50 6.75 -4.98 3.26
C PHE A 50 6.55 -3.57 3.84
N ALA A 51 7.43 -3.14 4.74
CA ALA A 51 7.43 -1.78 5.28
C ALA A 51 7.63 -0.71 4.19
N PHE A 52 8.50 -0.97 3.21
CA PHE A 52 8.70 -0.09 2.06
C PHE A 52 7.43 0.02 1.19
N GLY A 53 6.74 -1.09 0.92
CA GLY A 53 5.46 -1.09 0.22
C GLY A 53 4.41 -0.24 0.95
N LEU A 54 4.26 -0.43 2.27
CA LEU A 54 3.35 0.38 3.08
C LEU A 54 3.74 1.86 3.11
N LEU A 55 5.04 2.17 3.12
CA LEU A 55 5.51 3.56 3.05
C LEU A 55 5.11 4.21 1.73
N LEU A 56 5.28 3.51 0.60
CA LEU A 56 4.81 3.99 -0.72
C LEU A 56 3.30 4.20 -0.73
N MET A 57 2.54 3.29 -0.13
CA MET A 57 1.08 3.41 0.01
C MET A 57 0.70 4.66 0.82
N ALA A 58 1.36 4.88 1.96
CA ALA A 58 1.15 6.07 2.78
C ALA A 58 1.48 7.37 2.02
N CYS A 59 2.58 7.39 1.27
CA CYS A 59 2.94 8.53 0.41
C CYS A 59 1.86 8.79 -0.65
N GLY A 60 1.30 7.74 -1.27
CA GLY A 60 0.19 7.85 -2.22
C GLY A 60 -1.04 8.49 -1.59
N PHE A 61 -1.47 8.04 -0.41
CA PHE A 61 -2.59 8.63 0.32
C PHE A 61 -2.33 10.08 0.71
N MET A 62 -1.13 10.39 1.22
CA MET A 62 -0.77 11.77 1.60
C MET A 62 -0.75 12.71 0.40
N LEU A 63 -0.30 12.23 -0.76
CA LEU A 63 -0.30 13.00 -2.00
C LEU A 63 -1.74 13.33 -2.45
N LEU A 64 -2.66 12.35 -2.38
CA LEU A 64 -4.07 12.55 -2.67
C LEU A 64 -4.74 13.49 -1.65
N ALA A 65 -4.39 13.39 -0.36
CA ALA A 65 -4.87 14.28 0.69
C ALA A 65 -4.41 15.72 0.47
N PHE A 66 -3.17 15.91 0.05
CA PHE A 66 -2.60 17.22 -0.29
C PHE A 66 -3.36 17.87 -1.45
N ASP A 67 -3.62 17.12 -2.53
CA ASP A 67 -4.36 17.61 -3.69
C ASP A 67 -5.81 17.98 -3.33
N ALA A 68 -6.48 17.13 -2.53
CA ALA A 68 -7.83 17.41 -2.03
C ALA A 68 -7.86 18.65 -1.13
N ARG A 69 -6.83 18.85 -0.29
CA ARG A 69 -6.69 20.04 0.56
C ARG A 69 -6.53 21.32 -0.28
N HIS A 70 -5.71 21.27 -1.33
CA HIS A 70 -5.51 22.38 -2.24
C HIS A 70 -6.81 22.73 -2.98
N ALA A 71 -7.56 21.72 -3.41
CA ALA A 71 -8.86 21.90 -4.04
C ALA A 71 -9.91 22.49 -3.06
N ALA A 72 -9.89 22.09 -1.80
CA ALA A 72 -10.78 22.61 -0.75
C ALA A 72 -10.51 24.09 -0.43
N ALA A 73 -9.27 24.56 -0.61
CA ALA A 73 -8.87 25.95 -0.43
C ALA A 73 -9.21 26.86 -1.62
N GLY A 74 -10.03 26.40 -2.56
CA GLY A 74 -10.45 27.16 -3.75
C GLY A 74 -9.54 26.97 -4.97
N GLY A 75 -8.53 26.11 -4.88
CA GLY A 75 -7.72 25.69 -6.02
C GLY A 75 -8.43 24.64 -6.89
N GLN A 76 -7.78 24.23 -7.97
CA GLN A 76 -8.23 23.11 -8.78
C GLN A 76 -7.43 21.86 -8.43
N ALA A 77 -8.11 20.72 -8.24
CA ALA A 77 -7.44 19.44 -8.09
C ALA A 77 -6.61 19.13 -9.35
N SER A 78 -5.34 18.76 -9.15
CA SER A 78 -4.42 18.48 -10.24
C SER A 78 -4.57 17.04 -10.71
N MET A 79 -4.91 16.85 -11.98
CA MET A 79 -4.97 15.53 -12.59
C MET A 79 -3.63 14.77 -12.50
N ALA A 80 -2.50 15.48 -12.64
CA ALA A 80 -1.17 14.89 -12.55
C ALA A 80 -0.88 14.35 -11.14
N VAL A 81 -1.26 15.10 -10.10
CA VAL A 81 -1.08 14.66 -8.70
C VAL A 81 -1.92 13.43 -8.41
N MET A 82 -3.17 13.41 -8.90
CA MET A 82 -4.05 12.25 -8.75
C MET A 82 -3.50 11.00 -9.44
N ILE A 83 -3.05 11.12 -10.69
CA ILE A 83 -2.42 10.02 -11.43
C ILE A 83 -1.16 9.53 -10.71
N SER A 84 -0.32 10.45 -10.22
CA SER A 84 0.90 10.10 -9.47
C SER A 84 0.59 9.37 -8.18
N GLY A 85 -0.42 9.80 -7.43
CA GLY A 85 -0.87 9.14 -6.21
C GLY A 85 -1.35 7.71 -6.47
N LEU A 86 -2.21 7.54 -7.48
CA LEU A 86 -2.71 6.21 -7.87
C LEU A 86 -1.61 5.29 -8.40
N ALA A 87 -0.67 5.82 -9.19
CA ALA A 87 0.48 5.06 -9.65
C ALA A 87 1.37 4.62 -8.50
N LEU A 88 1.61 5.50 -7.52
CA LEU A 88 2.41 5.19 -6.33
C LEU A 88 1.76 4.09 -5.48
N MET A 89 0.42 4.10 -5.36
CA MET A 89 -0.33 3.03 -4.71
C MET A 89 -0.20 1.70 -5.46
N GLY A 90 -0.27 1.71 -6.79
CA GLY A 90 -0.03 0.52 -7.61
C GLY A 90 1.38 -0.04 -7.43
N PHE A 91 2.41 0.81 -7.36
CA PHE A 91 3.77 0.37 -7.01
C PHE A 91 3.84 -0.26 -5.61
N ALA A 92 3.12 0.29 -4.64
CA ALA A 92 3.08 -0.24 -3.28
C ALA A 92 2.52 -1.67 -3.22
N GLU A 93 1.47 -1.96 -3.98
CA GLU A 93 0.83 -3.28 -4.07
C GLU A 93 1.83 -4.38 -4.48
N LEU A 94 2.79 -4.07 -5.37
CA LEU A 94 3.82 -5.03 -5.80
C LEU A 94 4.78 -5.45 -4.68
N PHE A 95 4.95 -4.60 -3.67
CA PHE A 95 5.79 -4.93 -2.51
C PHE A 95 4.99 -5.59 -1.39
N ILE A 96 3.68 -5.38 -1.32
CA ILE A 96 2.81 -5.90 -0.27
C ILE A 96 2.30 -7.29 -0.62
N ASP A 97 1.54 -7.43 -1.71
CA ASP A 97 0.82 -8.66 -2.03
C ASP A 97 1.73 -9.84 -2.35
N PRO A 98 2.74 -9.73 -3.23
CA PRO A 98 3.62 -10.86 -3.52
C PRO A 98 4.43 -11.30 -2.30
N VAL A 99 4.81 -10.35 -1.43
CA VAL A 99 5.55 -10.67 -0.20
C VAL A 99 4.63 -11.37 0.79
N ALA A 100 3.41 -10.92 0.99
CA ALA A 100 2.42 -11.54 1.86
C ALA A 100 2.12 -12.98 1.40
N ILE A 101 1.78 -13.16 0.12
CA ILE A 101 1.48 -14.47 -0.46
C ILE A 101 2.69 -15.41 -0.36
N ALA A 102 3.90 -14.92 -0.65
CA ALA A 102 5.12 -15.72 -0.53
C ALA A 102 5.42 -16.19 0.90
N GLN A 103 4.98 -15.47 1.93
CA GLN A 103 5.09 -15.94 3.32
C GLN A 103 3.99 -16.95 3.66
N ILE A 104 2.76 -16.73 3.21
CA ILE A 104 1.63 -17.65 3.44
C ILE A 104 1.88 -19.00 2.78
N THR A 105 2.41 -19.03 1.56
CA THR A 105 2.69 -20.27 0.82
C THR A 105 3.78 -21.17 1.46
N ARG A 106 4.56 -20.63 2.38
CA ARG A 106 5.54 -21.43 3.18
C ARG A 106 4.90 -22.16 4.35
N LEU A 107 3.67 -21.85 4.70
CA LEU A 107 2.97 -22.47 5.83
C LEU A 107 2.29 -23.77 5.40
N LYS A 108 2.15 -24.70 6.35
CA LYS A 108 1.27 -25.86 6.16
C LYS A 108 -0.16 -25.34 5.94
N MET A 109 -0.93 -25.94 5.05
CA MET A 109 -2.27 -25.48 4.64
C MET A 109 -2.26 -24.14 3.87
N SER A 110 -1.22 -23.87 3.09
CA SER A 110 -1.03 -22.63 2.33
C SER A 110 -2.23 -22.25 1.46
N GLY A 111 -2.90 -23.22 0.83
CA GLY A 111 -4.08 -22.96 -0.01
C GLY A 111 -5.25 -22.35 0.76
N VAL A 112 -5.57 -22.90 1.94
CA VAL A 112 -6.63 -22.39 2.81
C VAL A 112 -6.29 -20.99 3.33
N LEU A 113 -5.05 -20.81 3.80
CA LEU A 113 -4.59 -19.51 4.31
C LEU A 113 -4.57 -18.45 3.23
N THR A 114 -4.18 -18.77 2.00
CA THR A 114 -4.25 -17.84 0.86
C THR A 114 -5.69 -17.48 0.55
N GLY A 115 -6.62 -18.45 0.57
CA GLY A 115 -8.05 -18.18 0.39
C GLY A 115 -8.60 -17.25 1.47
N ILE A 116 -8.28 -17.48 2.73
CA ILE A 116 -8.67 -16.60 3.86
C ILE A 116 -8.09 -15.20 3.68
N TYR A 117 -6.82 -15.08 3.31
CA TYR A 117 -6.17 -13.79 3.05
C TYR A 117 -6.91 -13.01 1.96
N MET A 118 -7.19 -13.64 0.81
CA MET A 118 -7.89 -13.00 -0.31
C MET A 118 -9.32 -12.59 0.05
N LEU A 119 -10.05 -13.44 0.77
CA LEU A 119 -11.41 -13.12 1.24
C LEU A 119 -11.41 -11.99 2.27
N ALA A 120 -10.49 -12.02 3.23
CA ALA A 120 -10.39 -11.00 4.27
C ALA A 120 -10.01 -9.63 3.69
N THR A 121 -9.01 -9.57 2.80
CA THR A 121 -8.61 -8.33 2.14
C THR A 121 -9.72 -7.78 1.25
N GLY A 122 -10.41 -8.64 0.49
CA GLY A 122 -11.56 -8.25 -0.33
C GLY A 122 -12.74 -7.74 0.53
N ALA A 123 -13.05 -8.40 1.64
CA ALA A 123 -14.11 -7.98 2.55
C ALA A 123 -13.82 -6.61 3.18
N VAL A 124 -12.59 -6.39 3.65
CA VAL A 124 -12.15 -5.10 4.21
C VAL A 124 -12.20 -4.01 3.15
N ALA A 125 -11.71 -4.29 1.94
CA ALA A 125 -11.73 -3.33 0.83
C ALA A 125 -13.15 -2.91 0.46
N ASN A 126 -14.09 -3.86 0.36
CA ASN A 126 -15.50 -3.58 0.06
C ASN A 126 -16.18 -2.80 1.19
N TRP A 127 -15.89 -3.16 2.45
CA TRP A 127 -16.41 -2.41 3.61
C TRP A 127 -15.92 -0.97 3.61
N LEU A 128 -14.61 -0.74 3.42
CA LEU A 128 -14.04 0.60 3.32
C LEU A 128 -14.65 1.39 2.16
N ALA A 129 -14.80 0.77 0.99
CA ALA A 129 -15.44 1.41 -0.16
C ALA A 129 -16.88 1.84 0.16
N GLY A 130 -17.64 1.01 0.89
CA GLY A 130 -18.99 1.35 1.36
C GLY A 130 -19.01 2.55 2.31
N VAL A 131 -18.10 2.57 3.30
CA VAL A 131 -17.97 3.70 4.24
C VAL A 131 -17.62 5.01 3.50
N VAL A 132 -16.68 4.96 2.56
CA VAL A 132 -16.30 6.12 1.75
C VAL A 132 -17.48 6.60 0.89
N ALA A 133 -18.19 5.69 0.24
CA ALA A 133 -19.36 6.02 -0.59
C ALA A 133 -20.44 6.70 0.25
N GLN A 134 -20.73 6.20 1.45
CA GLN A 134 -21.71 6.81 2.35
C GLN A 134 -21.29 8.23 2.76
N GLN A 135 -20.08 8.41 3.26
CA GLN A 135 -19.56 9.71 3.69
C GLN A 135 -19.52 10.74 2.56
N THR A 136 -19.18 10.32 1.35
CA THR A 136 -19.11 11.20 0.18
C THR A 136 -20.51 11.58 -0.30
N THR A 137 -21.49 10.69 -0.24
CA THR A 137 -22.88 10.98 -0.59
C THR A 137 -23.49 12.00 0.36
N GLU A 138 -23.33 11.81 1.67
CA GLU A 138 -23.81 12.76 2.69
C GLU A 138 -23.13 14.13 2.55
N SER A 139 -21.82 14.15 2.22
CA SER A 139 -21.05 15.37 2.04
C SER A 139 -21.37 16.09 0.73
N GLN A 140 -21.79 15.40 -0.31
CA GLN A 140 -22.27 16.02 -1.57
C GLN A 140 -23.55 16.84 -1.34
N ILE A 141 -24.47 16.32 -0.52
CA ILE A 141 -25.71 17.03 -0.15
C ILE A 141 -25.38 18.33 0.60
N SER A 142 -24.33 18.34 1.41
CA SER A 142 -23.90 19.51 2.19
C SER A 142 -22.88 20.42 1.49
N GLY A 143 -22.46 20.11 0.26
CA GLY A 143 -21.41 20.87 -0.46
C GLY A 143 -19.99 20.67 0.07
N MET A 144 -19.79 19.74 1.01
CA MET A 144 -18.49 19.49 1.69
C MET A 144 -17.76 18.24 1.19
N ALA A 145 -18.11 17.72 0.02
CA ALA A 145 -17.54 16.46 -0.51
C ALA A 145 -16.00 16.47 -0.59
N ILE A 146 -15.40 17.59 -1.01
CA ILE A 146 -13.92 17.70 -1.13
C ILE A 146 -13.24 17.60 0.24
N ALA A 147 -13.81 18.22 1.27
CA ALA A 147 -13.30 18.14 2.63
C ALA A 147 -13.41 16.71 3.22
N ALA A 148 -14.45 15.96 2.87
CA ALA A 148 -14.60 14.57 3.25
C ALA A 148 -13.52 13.69 2.62
N TYR A 149 -13.23 13.84 1.33
CA TYR A 149 -12.13 13.15 0.67
C TYR A 149 -10.77 13.49 1.28
N GLN A 150 -10.51 14.76 1.57
CA GLN A 150 -9.28 15.18 2.23
C GLN A 150 -9.10 14.47 3.58
N ARG A 151 -10.13 14.46 4.43
CA ARG A 151 -10.08 13.79 5.74
C ARG A 151 -9.83 12.29 5.59
N PHE A 152 -10.55 11.65 4.67
CA PHE A 152 -10.39 10.23 4.42
C PHE A 152 -8.96 9.86 4.01
N PHE A 153 -8.40 10.55 3.00
CA PHE A 153 -7.04 10.27 2.54
C PHE A 153 -5.98 10.59 3.59
N SER A 154 -6.14 11.65 4.38
CA SER A 154 -5.26 11.94 5.53
C SER A 154 -5.28 10.81 6.54
N GLN A 155 -6.46 10.37 6.97
CA GLN A 155 -6.61 9.30 7.94
C GLN A 155 -6.01 7.99 7.45
N MET A 156 -6.28 7.62 6.19
CA MET A 156 -5.69 6.41 5.59
C MET A 156 -4.17 6.49 5.55
N GLY A 157 -3.62 7.64 5.18
CA GLY A 157 -2.18 7.89 5.20
C GLY A 157 -1.57 7.77 6.59
N GLU A 158 -2.18 8.39 7.60
CA GLU A 158 -1.74 8.32 9.01
C GLU A 158 -1.78 6.89 9.55
N TRP A 159 -2.87 6.17 9.31
CA TRP A 159 -3.00 4.77 9.74
C TRP A 159 -1.98 3.87 9.06
N THR A 160 -1.73 4.09 7.78
CA THR A 160 -0.71 3.33 7.04
C THR A 160 0.68 3.63 7.58
N LEU A 161 1.00 4.89 7.91
CA LEU A 161 2.27 5.25 8.57
C LEU A 161 2.41 4.61 9.95
N ALA A 162 1.34 4.54 10.74
CA ALA A 162 1.35 3.83 12.01
C ALA A 162 1.66 2.33 11.82
N CYS A 163 1.07 1.70 10.80
CA CYS A 163 1.39 0.32 10.43
C CYS A 163 2.87 0.16 10.03
N VAL A 164 3.44 1.10 9.26
CA VAL A 164 4.88 1.09 8.92
C VAL A 164 5.72 1.11 10.20
N ALA A 165 5.42 2.01 11.13
CA ALA A 165 6.15 2.10 12.39
C ALA A 165 6.09 0.78 13.20
N ILE A 166 4.90 0.18 13.31
CA ILE A 166 4.72 -1.11 13.99
C ILE A 166 5.54 -2.21 13.31
N ILE A 167 5.51 -2.30 11.99
CA ILE A 167 6.24 -3.34 11.24
C ILE A 167 7.74 -3.15 11.38
N VAL A 168 8.24 -1.93 11.33
CA VAL A 168 9.67 -1.63 11.53
C VAL A 168 10.10 -2.02 12.94
N VAL A 169 9.32 -1.69 13.97
CA VAL A 169 9.59 -2.09 15.36
C VAL A 169 9.62 -3.61 15.50
N LEU A 170 8.64 -4.31 14.91
CA LEU A 170 8.59 -5.78 14.92
C LEU A 170 9.79 -6.38 14.18
N ALA A 171 10.22 -5.81 13.06
CA ALA A 171 11.39 -6.25 12.31
C ALA A 171 12.68 -6.17 13.14
N PHE A 172 12.85 -5.09 13.89
CA PHE A 172 14.00 -4.94 14.79
C PHE A 172 13.89 -5.82 16.03
N ALA A 173 12.70 -5.93 16.63
CA ALA A 173 12.46 -6.78 17.78
C ALA A 173 12.75 -8.27 17.46
N THR A 174 12.27 -8.76 16.31
CA THR A 174 12.56 -10.13 15.88
C THR A 174 14.06 -10.36 15.65
N ARG A 175 14.77 -9.39 15.09
CA ARG A 175 16.22 -9.46 14.93
C ARG A 175 16.92 -9.55 16.28
N PHE A 176 16.51 -8.73 17.26
CA PHE A 176 17.13 -8.70 18.58
C PHE A 176 16.86 -9.99 19.38
N LEU A 177 15.63 -10.50 19.35
CA LEU A 177 15.23 -11.69 20.09
C LEU A 177 15.83 -13.00 19.53
N PHE A 178 16.06 -13.07 18.21
CA PHE A 178 16.63 -14.27 17.56
C PHE A 178 18.14 -14.17 17.29
N SER A 179 18.81 -13.09 17.74
CA SER A 179 20.27 -12.93 17.69
C SER A 179 20.97 -13.45 18.93
N THR A 180 20.35 -14.28 19.78
CA THR A 180 21.03 -14.90 20.93
C THR A 180 22.10 -15.86 20.42
N PRO A 181 23.34 -15.72 20.91
CA PRO A 181 24.49 -16.46 20.37
C PRO A 181 24.42 -17.95 20.70
N THR A 182 24.57 -18.78 19.67
CA THR A 182 24.72 -20.23 19.73
C THR A 182 26.08 -20.67 20.36
N ASN A 183 26.73 -19.81 21.11
CA ASN A 183 28.10 -20.02 21.59
C ASN A 183 28.20 -20.74 22.94
N MET A 184 27.09 -21.22 23.53
CA MET A 184 27.17 -21.90 24.83
C MET A 184 27.07 -23.44 24.78
N ILE A 185 27.03 -24.04 23.61
CA ILE A 185 26.93 -25.53 23.52
C ILE A 185 28.24 -26.18 23.09
N GLN A 186 29.26 -25.42 22.72
CA GLN A 186 30.52 -25.97 22.23
C GLN A 186 31.62 -26.14 23.30
N GLU A 187 31.39 -25.61 24.51
CA GLU A 187 32.38 -25.64 25.60
C GLU A 187 32.16 -26.76 26.62
N SER A 188 31.21 -27.66 26.37
CA SER A 188 30.89 -28.80 27.28
C SER A 188 31.37 -30.16 26.75
N ASN A 189 32.13 -30.22 25.66
CA ASN A 189 32.61 -31.51 25.07
C ASN A 189 34.15 -31.59 24.89
N ASP A 190 34.93 -30.76 25.61
CA ASP A 190 36.37 -30.94 25.75
C ASP A 190 36.78 -31.39 27.14
#